data_93cf703bc5b3eb7d05b4351b642dd2ff
#
_entry.id   93cf703bc5b3eb7d05b4351b642dd2ff
#
_cell.length_a   1.000
_cell.length_b   1.000
_cell.length_c   1.000
_cell.angle_alpha   90.00
_cell.angle_beta   90.00
_cell.angle_gamma   90.00
#
_symmetry.space_group_name_H-M   'P 1'
#
loop_
_entity.id
_entity.type
_entity.pdbx_description
1 polymer ?
#
loop_
_entity_poly.entity_id
_entity_poly.type
_entity_poly.pdbx_seq_one_letter_code
_entity_poly.pdbx_strand_id
1 'polypeptide(L)'
;GKKDMEEVVAAAKNNQGMYGKKTILFIDEIHRFNKGQQDYLLPFVEDGTIILIGATTENPYFEVNGALLSRSSVFELCPLSQEEVETLILRAVQDEKKGMGSYHAVIEEDALHFLADLAGGDARSALNAVELGILTTPRSEDGMIHITLEVASKCIQKRVVRYDKTGDN
;
A
#
# COMPACT_ATOMS: atom_id res chain seq x y z
N GLY A 1 -15.69 -9.28 -9.33
CA GLY A 1 -16.45 -10.53 -9.48
C GLY A 1 -15.97 -11.37 -10.66
N LYS A 2 -16.68 -12.44 -10.95
CA LYS A 2 -16.32 -13.36 -12.03
C LYS A 2 -16.24 -12.66 -13.38
N LYS A 3 -17.17 -11.75 -13.63
CA LYS A 3 -17.24 -10.96 -14.89
C LYS A 3 -15.98 -10.10 -15.07
N ASP A 4 -15.48 -9.50 -14.01
CA ASP A 4 -14.28 -8.68 -14.05
C ASP A 4 -13.05 -9.51 -14.39
N MET A 5 -12.97 -10.73 -13.85
CA MET A 5 -11.89 -11.67 -14.16
C MET A 5 -11.94 -12.12 -15.61
N GLU A 6 -13.13 -12.38 -16.15
CA GLU A 6 -13.32 -12.74 -17.56
C GLU A 6 -12.87 -11.62 -18.50
N GLU A 7 -13.16 -10.37 -18.15
CA GLU A 7 -12.73 -9.18 -18.93
C GLU A 7 -11.20 -9.03 -18.91
N VAL A 8 -10.58 -9.23 -17.75
CA VAL A 8 -9.12 -9.16 -17.61
C VAL A 8 -8.45 -10.25 -18.45
N VAL A 9 -8.96 -11.47 -18.39
CA VAL A 9 -8.40 -12.60 -19.15
C VAL A 9 -8.56 -12.36 -20.65
N ALA A 10 -9.73 -11.85 -21.10
CA ALA A 10 -9.96 -11.53 -22.50
C ALA A 10 -8.98 -10.46 -22.99
N ALA A 11 -8.75 -9.41 -22.19
CA ALA A 11 -7.77 -8.38 -22.53
C ALA A 11 -6.35 -8.93 -22.59
N ALA A 12 -5.98 -9.83 -21.68
CA ALA A 12 -4.67 -10.47 -21.65
C ALA A 12 -4.42 -11.33 -22.88
N LYS A 13 -5.42 -12.11 -23.30
CA LYS A 13 -5.35 -12.91 -24.52
C LYS A 13 -5.20 -12.05 -25.77
N ASN A 14 -5.95 -10.95 -25.83
CA ASN A 14 -5.88 -10.01 -26.92
C ASN A 14 -4.49 -9.37 -27.03
N ASN A 15 -3.91 -8.92 -25.93
CA ASN A 15 -2.58 -8.35 -25.87
C ASN A 15 -1.51 -9.34 -26.32
N GLN A 16 -1.63 -10.58 -25.91
CA GLN A 16 -0.69 -11.63 -26.29
C GLN A 16 -0.79 -11.94 -27.80
N GLY A 17 -2.02 -12.02 -28.33
CA GLY A 17 -2.24 -12.34 -29.74
C GLY A 17 -1.85 -11.22 -30.68
N MET A 18 -2.19 -9.96 -30.38
CA MET A 18 -1.95 -8.81 -31.24
C MET A 18 -0.54 -8.21 -31.09
N TYR A 19 -0.02 -8.19 -29.89
CA TYR A 19 1.23 -7.46 -29.57
C TYR A 19 2.35 -8.35 -29.04
N GLY A 20 2.10 -9.63 -28.82
CA GLY A 20 3.06 -10.54 -28.19
C GLY A 20 3.43 -10.14 -26.75
N LYS A 21 2.61 -9.33 -26.11
CA LYS A 21 2.86 -8.83 -24.76
C LYS A 21 2.23 -9.71 -23.71
N LYS A 22 2.95 -9.97 -22.61
CA LYS A 22 2.42 -10.65 -21.43
C LYS A 22 1.69 -9.66 -20.56
N THR A 23 0.66 -10.13 -19.87
CA THR A 23 -0.12 -9.34 -18.93
C THR A 23 0.23 -9.74 -17.51
N ILE A 24 0.55 -8.75 -16.67
CA ILE A 24 0.72 -8.95 -15.24
C ILE A 24 -0.60 -8.60 -14.58
N LEU A 25 -1.17 -9.56 -13.86
CA LEU A 25 -2.38 -9.35 -13.06
C LEU A 25 -1.98 -9.26 -11.60
N PHE A 26 -2.17 -8.09 -11.00
CA PHE A 26 -1.94 -7.88 -9.58
C PHE A 26 -3.28 -7.99 -8.84
N ILE A 27 -3.36 -8.90 -7.89
CA ILE A 27 -4.54 -9.07 -7.03
C ILE A 27 -4.16 -8.75 -5.59
N ASP A 28 -4.64 -7.63 -5.09
CA ASP A 28 -4.50 -7.28 -3.68
C ASP A 28 -5.56 -8.04 -2.87
N GLU A 29 -5.19 -8.45 -1.68
CA GLU A 29 -6.07 -9.23 -0.79
C GLU A 29 -6.64 -10.47 -1.48
N ILE A 30 -5.76 -11.27 -2.10
CA ILE A 30 -6.15 -12.47 -2.86
C ILE A 30 -6.94 -13.47 -2.01
N HIS A 31 -6.83 -13.40 -0.69
CA HIS A 31 -7.61 -14.25 0.24
C HIS A 31 -9.12 -13.99 0.16
N ARG A 32 -9.55 -12.86 -0.42
CA ARG A 32 -10.97 -12.56 -0.66
C ARG A 32 -11.55 -13.29 -1.87
N PHE A 33 -10.69 -13.85 -2.71
CA PHE A 33 -11.14 -14.66 -3.85
C PHE A 33 -11.40 -16.08 -3.36
N ASN A 34 -12.57 -16.61 -3.69
CA ASN A 34 -12.89 -17.99 -3.35
C ASN A 34 -12.13 -18.98 -4.25
N LYS A 35 -12.20 -20.27 -3.89
CA LYS A 35 -11.47 -21.30 -4.61
C LYS A 35 -11.87 -21.42 -6.08
N GLY A 36 -13.15 -21.22 -6.40
CA GLY A 36 -13.63 -21.25 -7.78
C GLY A 36 -13.06 -20.10 -8.62
N GLN A 37 -12.96 -18.91 -8.04
CA GLN A 37 -12.36 -17.75 -8.70
C GLN A 37 -10.86 -17.97 -8.94
N GLN A 38 -10.17 -18.55 -7.98
CA GLN A 38 -8.75 -18.90 -8.12
C GLN A 38 -8.55 -19.98 -9.19
N ASP A 39 -9.38 -21.02 -9.20
CA ASP A 39 -9.33 -22.09 -10.20
C ASP A 39 -9.56 -21.57 -11.61
N TYR A 40 -10.39 -20.55 -11.77
CA TYR A 40 -10.63 -19.90 -13.07
C TYR A 40 -9.34 -19.31 -13.65
N LEU A 41 -8.47 -18.75 -12.80
CA LEU A 41 -7.21 -18.14 -13.25
C LEU A 41 -6.13 -19.18 -13.58
N LEU A 42 -6.22 -20.36 -13.01
CA LEU A 42 -5.16 -21.37 -13.11
C LEU A 42 -4.73 -21.70 -14.55
N PRO A 43 -5.64 -21.98 -15.50
CA PRO A 43 -5.22 -22.30 -16.87
C PRO A 43 -4.42 -21.17 -17.54
N PHE A 44 -4.74 -19.93 -17.24
CA PHE A 44 -4.10 -18.75 -17.83
C PHE A 44 -2.75 -18.44 -17.20
N VAL A 45 -2.55 -18.85 -15.96
CA VAL A 45 -1.23 -18.82 -15.32
C VAL A 45 -0.35 -19.94 -15.88
N GLU A 46 -0.95 -21.13 -16.06
CA GLU A 46 -0.23 -22.28 -16.61
C GLU A 46 0.27 -22.06 -18.04
N ASP A 47 -0.54 -21.46 -18.89
CA ASP A 47 -0.19 -21.25 -20.29
C ASP A 47 0.59 -19.96 -20.55
N GLY A 48 0.84 -19.16 -19.51
CA GLY A 48 1.60 -17.92 -19.62
C GLY A 48 0.83 -16.72 -20.13
N THR A 49 -0.49 -16.83 -20.32
CA THR A 49 -1.34 -15.68 -20.69
C THR A 49 -1.27 -14.58 -19.63
N ILE A 50 -1.25 -14.98 -18.35
CA ILE A 50 -1.20 -14.10 -17.21
C ILE A 50 -0.02 -14.45 -16.32
N ILE A 51 0.73 -13.43 -15.91
CA ILE A 51 1.68 -13.50 -14.80
C ILE A 51 0.93 -12.96 -13.58
N LEU A 52 0.72 -13.82 -12.59
CA LEU A 52 -0.04 -13.47 -11.40
C LEU A 52 0.87 -12.99 -10.27
N ILE A 53 0.54 -11.83 -9.71
CA ILE A 53 1.13 -11.35 -8.46
C ILE A 53 -0.02 -11.17 -7.46
N GLY A 54 -0.05 -11.98 -6.43
CA GLY A 54 -1.04 -11.89 -5.36
C GLY A 54 -0.44 -11.34 -4.08
N ALA A 55 -1.18 -10.49 -3.39
CA ALA A 55 -0.79 -9.98 -2.10
C ALA A 55 -1.85 -10.34 -1.06
N THR A 56 -1.42 -10.70 0.14
CA THR A 56 -2.32 -11.04 1.24
C THR A 56 -1.68 -10.76 2.59
N THR A 57 -2.51 -10.39 3.57
CA THR A 57 -2.12 -10.32 4.98
C THR A 57 -2.30 -11.65 5.70
N GLU A 58 -2.94 -12.62 5.04
CA GLU A 58 -3.24 -13.94 5.60
C GLU A 58 -2.17 -14.96 5.20
N ASN A 59 -2.27 -16.17 5.75
CA ASN A 59 -1.33 -17.23 5.41
C ASN A 59 -1.65 -17.79 4.00
N PRO A 60 -0.77 -17.58 3.00
CA PRO A 60 -1.05 -18.00 1.62
C PRO A 60 -1.20 -19.51 1.47
N TYR A 61 -0.59 -20.29 2.34
CA TYR A 61 -0.70 -21.75 2.29
C TYR A 61 -2.10 -22.25 2.61
N PHE A 62 -2.91 -21.46 3.32
CA PHE A 62 -4.31 -21.79 3.60
C PHE A 62 -5.27 -21.09 2.64
N GLU A 63 -4.93 -19.89 2.19
CA GLU A 63 -5.85 -19.03 1.43
C GLU A 63 -5.74 -19.20 -0.08
N VAL A 64 -4.59 -19.63 -0.58
CA VAL A 64 -4.35 -19.81 -2.02
C VAL A 64 -4.43 -21.29 -2.37
N ASN A 65 -5.12 -21.59 -3.49
CA ASN A 65 -5.24 -22.95 -3.97
C ASN A 65 -3.85 -23.58 -4.21
N GLY A 66 -3.71 -24.85 -3.83
CA GLY A 66 -2.43 -25.56 -3.92
C GLY A 66 -1.84 -25.56 -5.32
N ALA A 67 -2.67 -25.67 -6.36
CA ALA A 67 -2.22 -25.64 -7.75
C ALA A 67 -1.61 -24.29 -8.15
N LEU A 68 -2.20 -23.18 -7.73
CA LEU A 68 -1.62 -21.84 -7.94
C LEU A 68 -0.36 -21.66 -7.11
N LEU A 69 -0.41 -22.10 -5.87
CA LEU A 69 0.71 -21.96 -4.93
C LEU A 69 1.95 -22.72 -5.42
N SER A 70 1.77 -23.92 -5.95
CA SER A 70 2.87 -24.74 -6.47
C SER A 70 3.57 -24.12 -7.67
N ARG A 71 2.92 -23.22 -8.38
CA ARG A 71 3.45 -22.47 -9.52
C ARG A 71 3.97 -21.08 -9.14
N SER A 72 3.89 -20.74 -7.86
CA SER A 72 4.23 -19.40 -7.34
C SER A 72 5.43 -19.47 -6.41
N SER A 73 6.12 -18.34 -6.30
CA SER A 73 7.09 -18.13 -5.25
C SER A 73 6.45 -17.30 -4.15
N VAL A 74 6.60 -17.74 -2.92
CA VAL A 74 6.04 -17.04 -1.76
C VAL A 74 7.11 -16.14 -1.15
N PHE A 75 6.82 -14.85 -1.07
CA PHE A 75 7.69 -13.86 -0.45
C PHE A 75 7.00 -13.29 0.79
N GLU A 76 7.60 -13.46 1.93
CA GLU A 76 7.10 -12.88 3.18
C GLU A 76 7.71 -11.50 3.37
N LEU A 77 6.84 -10.47 3.45
CA LEU A 77 7.27 -9.11 3.71
C LEU A 77 7.36 -8.87 5.22
N CYS A 78 8.47 -8.31 5.65
CA CYS A 78 8.68 -7.96 7.05
C CYS A 78 8.15 -6.55 7.34
N PRO A 79 7.72 -6.27 8.58
CA PRO A 79 7.39 -4.90 8.99
C PRO A 79 8.58 -3.98 8.76
N LEU A 80 8.32 -2.74 8.39
CA LEU A 80 9.36 -1.73 8.24
C LEU A 80 9.97 -1.38 9.59
N SER A 81 11.27 -1.14 9.61
CA SER A 81 11.95 -0.61 10.79
C SER A 81 11.56 0.86 11.01
N GLN A 82 11.79 1.35 12.24
CA GLN A 82 11.57 2.76 12.55
C GLN A 82 12.38 3.66 11.62
N GLU A 83 13.65 3.33 11.36
CA GLU A 83 14.52 4.10 10.47
C GLU A 83 14.00 4.11 9.04
N GLU A 84 13.47 2.99 8.55
CA GLU A 84 12.87 2.92 7.22
C GLU A 84 11.62 3.78 7.12
N VAL A 85 10.77 3.79 8.16
CA VAL A 85 9.59 4.66 8.20
C VAL A 85 10.00 6.14 8.23
N GLU A 86 11.02 6.50 8.99
CA GLU A 86 11.56 7.86 9.01
C GLU A 86 12.03 8.31 7.61
N THR A 87 12.73 7.43 6.91
CA THR A 87 13.18 7.70 5.53
C THR A 87 12.02 7.97 4.60
N LEU A 88 10.94 7.17 4.71
CA LEU A 88 9.74 7.36 3.91
C LEU A 88 9.03 8.68 4.23
N ILE A 89 8.95 9.04 5.51
CA ILE A 89 8.36 10.31 5.93
C ILE A 89 9.15 11.49 5.34
N LEU A 90 10.48 11.46 5.46
CA LEU A 90 11.32 12.52 4.91
C LEU A 90 11.18 12.65 3.39
N ARG A 91 11.12 11.52 2.70
CA ARG A 91 10.88 11.50 1.25
C ARG A 91 9.53 12.12 0.91
N ALA A 92 8.47 11.77 1.64
CA ALA A 92 7.13 12.33 1.42
C ALA A 92 7.09 13.84 1.64
N VAL A 93 7.81 14.35 2.62
CA VAL A 93 7.86 15.78 2.93
C VAL A 93 8.67 16.55 1.87
N GLN A 94 9.76 15.97 1.36
CA GLN A 94 10.76 16.66 0.56
C GLN A 94 10.60 16.49 -0.95
N ASP A 95 10.07 15.35 -1.42
CA ASP A 95 9.98 15.07 -2.86
C ASP A 95 8.88 15.91 -3.50
N GLU A 96 9.25 16.74 -4.45
CA GLU A 96 8.32 17.63 -5.14
C GLU A 96 7.42 16.92 -6.15
N LYS A 97 7.90 15.81 -6.73
CA LYS A 97 7.18 15.08 -7.77
C LYS A 97 6.26 14.00 -7.21
N LYS A 98 6.76 13.20 -6.27
CA LYS A 98 6.05 12.04 -5.72
C LYS A 98 5.55 12.24 -4.29
N GLY A 99 5.89 13.39 -3.69
CA GLY A 99 5.51 13.72 -2.33
C GLY A 99 4.91 15.10 -2.24
N MET A 100 4.99 15.69 -1.07
CA MET A 100 4.44 17.01 -0.76
C MET A 100 5.51 18.09 -0.68
N GLY A 101 6.63 17.92 -1.38
CA GLY A 101 7.75 18.87 -1.36
C GLY A 101 7.37 20.28 -1.83
N SER A 102 6.40 20.41 -2.73
CA SER A 102 5.91 21.70 -3.22
C SER A 102 5.21 22.55 -2.15
N TYR A 103 4.80 21.94 -1.05
CA TYR A 103 4.19 22.66 0.08
C TYR A 103 5.22 23.39 0.94
N HIS A 104 6.51 23.11 0.77
CA HIS A 104 7.60 23.69 1.57
C HIS A 104 7.40 23.46 3.07
N ALA A 105 7.19 22.22 3.44
CA ALA A 105 7.05 21.79 4.83
C ALA A 105 8.39 21.29 5.37
N VAL A 106 8.53 21.43 6.67
CA VAL A 106 9.65 20.87 7.44
C VAL A 106 9.07 20.04 8.57
N ILE A 107 9.57 18.83 8.77
CA ILE A 107 9.23 18.04 9.93
C ILE A 107 10.36 18.11 10.94
N GLU A 108 10.02 18.43 12.20
CA GLU A 108 11.00 18.48 13.26
C GLU A 108 11.44 17.07 13.66
N GLU A 109 12.66 16.93 14.14
CA GLU A 109 13.29 15.64 14.42
C GLU A 109 12.50 14.82 15.45
N ASP A 110 12.03 15.46 16.52
CA ASP A 110 11.20 14.79 17.54
C ASP A 110 9.85 14.31 16.98
N ALA A 111 9.24 15.09 16.11
CA ALA A 111 8.00 14.72 15.42
C ALA A 111 8.24 13.52 14.49
N LEU A 112 9.35 13.52 13.78
CA LEU A 112 9.74 12.42 12.88
C LEU A 112 9.89 11.11 13.65
N HIS A 113 10.65 11.12 14.73
CA HIS A 113 10.86 9.94 15.56
C HIS A 113 9.57 9.45 16.21
N PHE A 114 8.75 10.37 16.67
CA PHE A 114 7.45 10.08 17.28
C PHE A 114 6.51 9.37 16.32
N LEU A 115 6.35 9.89 15.11
CA LEU A 115 5.47 9.30 14.10
C LEU A 115 5.96 7.92 13.65
N ALA A 116 7.26 7.77 13.45
CA ALA A 116 7.85 6.51 13.03
C ALA A 116 7.70 5.44 14.12
N ASP A 117 7.87 5.81 15.39
CA ASP A 117 7.70 4.89 16.51
C ASP A 117 6.24 4.43 16.63
N LEU A 118 5.28 5.36 16.59
CA LEU A 118 3.85 5.02 16.71
C LEU A 118 3.31 4.26 15.50
N ALA A 119 3.94 4.37 14.35
CA ALA A 119 3.50 3.66 13.15
C ALA A 119 3.63 2.14 13.28
N GLY A 120 4.57 1.67 14.12
CA GLY A 120 4.73 0.23 14.38
C GLY A 120 5.04 -0.59 13.14
N GLY A 121 5.75 0.00 12.17
CA GLY A 121 6.05 -0.65 10.89
C GLY A 121 5.01 -0.40 9.79
N ASP A 122 3.92 0.32 10.08
CA ASP A 122 2.90 0.72 9.11
C ASP A 122 3.17 2.14 8.59
N ALA A 123 3.86 2.21 7.45
CA ALA A 123 4.20 3.49 6.83
C ALA A 123 2.96 4.30 6.43
N ARG A 124 1.87 3.65 6.05
CA ARG A 124 0.63 4.32 5.62
C ARG A 124 0.07 5.20 6.73
N SER A 125 0.03 4.70 7.95
CA SER A 125 -0.43 5.44 9.13
C SER A 125 0.40 6.70 9.35
N ALA A 126 1.73 6.58 9.30
CA ALA A 126 2.66 7.70 9.46
C ALA A 126 2.51 8.73 8.33
N LEU A 127 2.45 8.28 7.09
CA LEU A 127 2.32 9.15 5.91
C LEU A 127 0.99 9.91 5.90
N ASN A 128 -0.10 9.27 6.31
CA ASN A 128 -1.40 9.92 6.41
C ASN A 128 -1.39 11.01 7.50
N ALA A 129 -0.72 10.77 8.61
CA ALA A 129 -0.58 11.78 9.67
C ALA A 129 0.22 12.99 9.18
N VAL A 130 1.30 12.76 8.43
CA VAL A 130 2.12 13.83 7.83
C VAL A 130 1.32 14.64 6.82
N GLU A 131 0.59 13.97 5.93
CA GLU A 131 -0.27 14.65 4.96
C GLU A 131 -1.30 15.53 5.65
N LEU A 132 -1.98 15.01 6.66
CA LEU A 132 -2.95 15.78 7.44
C LEU A 132 -2.29 16.99 8.11
N GLY A 133 -1.10 16.80 8.68
CA GLY A 133 -0.34 17.88 9.31
C GLY A 133 0.03 18.99 8.33
N ILE A 134 0.49 18.64 7.14
CA ILE A 134 0.84 19.62 6.09
C ILE A 134 -0.39 20.38 5.62
N LEU A 135 -1.50 19.69 5.39
CA LEU A 135 -2.72 20.31 4.86
C LEU A 135 -3.46 21.17 5.87
N THR A 136 -3.28 20.93 7.16
CA THR A 136 -4.03 21.62 8.22
C THR A 136 -3.22 22.63 9.03
N THR A 137 -1.91 22.68 8.84
CA THR A 137 -1.04 23.60 9.59
C THR A 137 -0.78 24.86 8.80
N PRO A 138 -1.05 26.05 9.34
CA PRO A 138 -0.74 27.32 8.67
C PRO A 138 0.77 27.50 8.53
N ARG A 139 1.16 28.27 7.51
CA ARG A 139 2.56 28.65 7.32
C ARG A 139 3.01 29.58 8.45
N SER A 140 4.25 29.38 8.88
CA SER A 140 4.89 30.26 9.85
C SER A 140 5.44 31.52 9.15
N GLU A 141 6.01 32.43 9.93
CA GLU A 141 6.58 33.70 9.42
C GLU A 141 7.66 33.49 8.36
N ASP A 142 8.39 32.37 8.43
CA ASP A 142 9.40 31.96 7.45
C ASP A 142 8.80 31.45 6.11
N GLY A 143 7.47 31.41 6.01
CA GLY A 143 6.78 30.92 4.83
C GLY A 143 6.68 29.40 4.75
N MET A 144 7.18 28.68 5.75
CA MET A 144 7.20 27.22 5.79
C MET A 144 6.12 26.65 6.71
N ILE A 145 5.71 25.44 6.42
CA ILE A 145 4.82 24.65 7.28
C ILE A 145 5.71 23.80 8.19
N HIS A 146 5.57 23.98 9.51
CA HIS A 146 6.36 23.24 10.49
C HIS A 146 5.52 22.14 11.13
N ILE A 147 5.91 20.89 10.89
CA ILE A 147 5.31 19.73 11.54
C ILE A 147 6.05 19.51 12.85
N THR A 148 5.50 20.07 13.91
CA THR A 148 6.02 19.94 15.28
C THR A 148 5.51 18.66 15.93
N LEU A 149 6.08 18.30 17.07
CA LEU A 149 5.59 17.16 17.88
C LEU A 149 4.12 17.35 18.24
N GLU A 150 3.70 18.56 18.57
CA GLU A 150 2.29 18.85 18.89
C GLU A 150 1.39 18.58 17.70
N VAL A 151 1.75 19.04 16.51
CA VAL A 151 1.00 18.79 15.27
C VAL A 151 0.95 17.27 14.98
N ALA A 152 2.07 16.61 15.08
CA ALA A 152 2.17 15.16 14.84
C ALA A 152 1.27 14.37 15.80
N SER A 153 1.28 14.72 17.08
CA SER A 153 0.43 14.08 18.11
C SER A 153 -1.05 14.22 17.79
N LYS A 154 -1.49 15.42 17.39
CA LYS A 154 -2.88 15.68 17.03
C LYS A 154 -3.31 14.90 15.80
N CYS A 155 -2.46 14.83 14.79
CA CYS A 155 -2.78 14.15 13.53
C CYS A 155 -2.88 12.64 13.68
N ILE A 156 -1.99 12.04 14.45
CA ILE A 156 -2.02 10.59 14.67
C ILE A 156 -3.21 10.18 15.58
N GLN A 157 -3.57 10.99 16.57
CA GLN A 157 -4.72 10.74 17.43
C GLN A 157 -6.03 10.75 16.65
N LYS A 158 -6.23 11.71 15.76
CA LYS A 158 -7.40 11.78 14.90
C LYS A 158 -7.53 10.53 14.04
N ARG A 159 -6.41 10.00 13.56
CA ARG A 159 -6.35 8.79 12.75
C ARG A 159 -6.77 7.57 13.56
N VAL A 160 -6.28 7.41 14.78
CA VAL A 160 -6.62 6.31 15.69
C VAL A 160 -8.11 6.30 16.02
N VAL A 161 -8.69 7.47 16.34
CA VAL A 161 -10.13 7.61 16.63
C VAL A 161 -10.99 7.17 15.44
N ARG A 162 -10.61 7.52 14.21
CA ARG A 162 -11.32 7.09 13.00
C ARG A 162 -11.24 5.59 12.81
N TYR A 163 -10.09 4.98 13.06
CA TYR A 163 -9.90 3.55 12.96
C TYR A 163 -10.78 2.78 13.95
N ASP A 164 -10.83 3.21 15.21
CA ASP A 164 -11.65 2.58 16.23
C ASP A 164 -13.14 2.65 15.90
N LYS A 165 -13.61 3.77 15.36
CA LYS A 165 -15.01 3.92 14.92
C LYS A 165 -15.37 3.02 13.73
N THR A 166 -14.42 2.69 12.87
CA THR A 166 -14.65 1.81 11.72
C THR A 166 -14.41 0.33 12.03
N GLY A 167 -13.70 0.04 13.11
CA GLY A 167 -13.38 -1.33 13.54
C GLY A 167 -14.48 -2.01 14.34
N ASP A 168 -15.49 -1.28 14.79
CA ASP A 168 -16.59 -1.78 15.64
C ASP A 168 -17.82 -2.25 14.84
N ASN A 169 -17.68 -2.55 13.58
CA ASN A 169 -18.75 -3.10 12.73
C ASN A 169 -18.52 -4.58 12.42
#